data_f3156970310f66f63f9817120e0ae525
#
_entry.id   f3156970310f66f63f9817120e0ae525
#
_cell.length_a   1.000
_cell.length_b   1.000
_cell.length_c   1.000
_cell.angle_alpha   90.00
_cell.angle_beta   90.00
_cell.angle_gamma   90.00
#
_symmetry.space_group_name_H-M   'P 1'
#
loop_
_entity.id
_entity.type
_entity.pdbx_description
1 polymer ?
#
loop_
_entity_poly.entity_id
_entity_poly.type
_entity_poly.pdbx_seq_one_letter_code
_entity_poly.pdbx_strand_id
1 'polypeptide(L)'
;MMRPSVRPWAKASLCFVLIAFFADFVATFLAVAFFAAFLAGVPFVAFTLQKISGMYGRAMNVPVNSENTSLPPLDPARHALREHVMVHAVKRGDFTLKSGKKSSWFLDTKQTACRPDGIVLVTNVALSFFPAEATAIGGLTMGADPVAYGIAAVAATRAINLRSFSVRKEVKDHGVTGRIAGALQPGDKVIITEDTVTRGTSLFEAVDAVRGFGAEVVLITVIVDRGGTCAAMAAEAGIRYEPMLVAPDLGFEFGS
;
A
#
# COMPACT_ATOMS: atom_id res chain seq x y z
N MET A 1 -6.62 -53.87 22.95
CA MET A 1 -5.83 -53.74 21.72
C MET A 1 -5.95 -52.30 21.22
N MET A 2 -4.97 -51.44 21.54
CA MET A 2 -4.93 -50.05 21.09
C MET A 2 -4.09 -49.97 19.81
N ARG A 3 -4.62 -49.30 18.78
CA ARG A 3 -3.87 -48.97 17.54
C ARG A 3 -3.03 -47.72 17.75
N PRO A 4 -1.80 -47.68 17.30
CA PRO A 4 -0.97 -46.48 17.42
C PRO A 4 -1.40 -45.39 16.41
N SER A 5 -1.59 -44.16 16.88
CA SER A 5 -1.85 -42.98 16.05
C SER A 5 -0.56 -42.50 15.32
N VAL A 6 -0.63 -42.46 14.02
CA VAL A 6 0.45 -41.98 13.14
C VAL A 6 0.46 -40.45 13.23
N ARG A 7 1.59 -39.85 13.67
CA ARG A 7 1.77 -38.43 13.80
C ARG A 7 1.92 -37.74 12.41
N PRO A 8 1.36 -36.54 12.19
CA PRO A 8 1.28 -35.90 10.86
C PRO A 8 2.56 -35.17 10.39
N TRP A 9 3.71 -35.35 11.07
CA TRP A 9 4.95 -34.60 10.79
C TRP A 9 5.79 -35.11 9.61
N ALA A 10 5.50 -36.29 9.08
CA ALA A 10 6.33 -36.94 8.04
C ALA A 10 6.10 -36.38 6.62
N LYS A 11 5.03 -35.62 6.38
CA LYS A 11 4.71 -35.08 5.03
C LYS A 11 5.28 -33.67 4.78
N ALA A 12 5.63 -32.91 5.82
CA ALA A 12 6.19 -31.56 5.67
C ALA A 12 7.67 -31.55 5.24
N SER A 13 8.45 -32.56 5.64
CA SER A 13 9.88 -32.62 5.32
C SER A 13 10.18 -32.91 3.84
N LEU A 14 9.30 -33.63 3.13
CA LEU A 14 9.54 -33.98 1.73
C LEU A 14 9.32 -32.78 0.78
N CYS A 15 8.40 -31.87 1.13
CA CYS A 15 8.11 -30.67 0.34
C CYS A 15 9.24 -29.64 0.42
N PHE A 16 9.86 -29.48 1.59
CA PHE A 16 11.00 -28.56 1.79
C PHE A 16 12.26 -29.00 1.03
N VAL A 17 12.52 -30.30 0.97
CA VAL A 17 13.67 -30.85 0.23
C VAL A 17 13.49 -30.68 -1.28
N LEU A 18 12.27 -30.84 -1.82
CA LEU A 18 12.01 -30.61 -3.25
C LEU A 18 12.14 -29.14 -3.67
N ILE A 19 11.71 -28.21 -2.84
CA ILE A 19 11.81 -26.76 -3.14
C ILE A 19 13.27 -26.30 -3.10
N ALA A 20 14.08 -26.78 -2.17
CA ALA A 20 15.52 -26.49 -2.11
C ALA A 20 16.26 -27.07 -3.35
N PHE A 21 15.93 -28.29 -3.79
CA PHE A 21 16.52 -28.89 -5.00
C PHE A 21 16.15 -28.14 -6.29
N PHE A 22 14.94 -27.58 -6.37
CA PHE A 22 14.50 -26.82 -7.54
C PHE A 22 15.15 -25.44 -7.60
N ALA A 23 15.38 -24.79 -6.46
CA ALA A 23 16.07 -23.50 -6.38
C ALA A 23 17.54 -23.61 -6.80
N ASP A 24 18.25 -24.65 -6.35
CA ASP A 24 19.64 -24.92 -6.76
C ASP A 24 19.76 -25.30 -8.25
N PHE A 25 18.79 -26.03 -8.78
CA PHE A 25 18.77 -26.39 -10.20
C PHE A 25 18.59 -25.17 -11.11
N VAL A 26 17.69 -24.24 -10.75
CA VAL A 26 17.44 -23.00 -11.50
C VAL A 26 18.65 -22.07 -11.40
N ALA A 27 19.27 -21.94 -10.23
CA ALA A 27 20.48 -21.12 -10.05
C ALA A 27 21.66 -21.66 -10.87
N THR A 28 21.85 -22.99 -10.91
CA THR A 28 22.91 -23.63 -11.69
C THR A 28 22.67 -23.49 -13.20
N PHE A 29 21.42 -23.59 -13.66
CA PHE A 29 21.08 -23.44 -15.08
C PHE A 29 21.27 -22.01 -15.56
N LEU A 30 20.93 -21.00 -14.74
CA LEU A 30 21.19 -19.58 -15.03
C LEU A 30 22.68 -19.28 -15.07
N ALA A 31 23.48 -19.85 -14.17
CA ALA A 31 24.92 -19.64 -14.14
C ALA A 31 25.61 -20.24 -15.38
N VAL A 32 25.19 -21.42 -15.84
CA VAL A 32 25.73 -22.07 -17.05
C VAL A 32 25.35 -21.30 -18.31
N ALA A 33 24.09 -20.79 -18.39
CA ALA A 33 23.64 -19.96 -19.50
C ALA A 33 24.38 -18.61 -19.56
N PHE A 34 24.68 -18.04 -18.40
CA PHE A 34 25.46 -16.80 -18.29
C PHE A 34 26.92 -16.98 -18.73
N PHE A 35 27.52 -18.11 -18.35
CA PHE A 35 28.90 -18.45 -18.71
C PHE A 35 29.05 -18.78 -20.20
N ALA A 36 28.08 -19.45 -20.81
CA ALA A 36 28.05 -19.75 -22.24
C ALA A 36 27.88 -18.47 -23.09
N ALA A 37 27.06 -17.52 -22.64
CA ALA A 37 26.90 -16.20 -23.29
C ALA A 37 28.15 -15.33 -23.19
N PHE A 38 28.89 -15.41 -22.09
CA PHE A 38 30.15 -14.71 -21.87
C PHE A 38 31.27 -15.23 -22.81
N LEU A 39 31.36 -16.55 -23.04
CA LEU A 39 32.33 -17.16 -23.96
C LEU A 39 31.99 -16.93 -25.42
N ALA A 40 30.75 -16.62 -25.79
CA ALA A 40 30.33 -16.35 -27.15
C ALA A 40 30.57 -14.89 -27.61
N GLY A 41 31.08 -14.00 -26.75
CA GLY A 41 31.43 -12.63 -27.11
C GLY A 41 30.27 -11.73 -27.56
N VAL A 42 29.02 -12.06 -27.21
CA VAL A 42 27.85 -11.30 -27.62
C VAL A 42 27.65 -10.14 -26.64
N PRO A 43 27.62 -8.86 -27.06
CA PRO A 43 27.38 -7.73 -26.18
C PRO A 43 25.88 -7.69 -25.77
N PHE A 44 25.54 -8.37 -24.69
CA PHE A 44 24.18 -8.51 -24.17
C PHE A 44 23.54 -7.18 -23.71
N VAL A 45 24.34 -6.19 -23.39
CA VAL A 45 23.87 -4.87 -22.91
C VAL A 45 23.27 -4.02 -24.05
N ALA A 46 23.73 -4.17 -25.28
CA ALA A 46 23.26 -3.34 -26.41
C ALA A 46 21.84 -3.73 -26.87
N PHE A 47 21.48 -5.02 -26.80
CA PHE A 47 20.18 -5.50 -27.29
C PHE A 47 19.02 -5.13 -26.35
N THR A 48 19.26 -5.07 -25.04
CA THR A 48 18.22 -4.73 -24.05
C THR A 48 17.94 -3.22 -24.02
N LEU A 49 18.96 -2.38 -24.19
CA LEU A 49 18.80 -0.92 -24.19
C LEU A 49 18.12 -0.40 -25.47
N GLN A 50 18.33 -1.03 -26.61
CA GLN A 50 17.72 -0.62 -27.87
C GLN A 50 16.22 -0.95 -27.93
N LYS A 51 15.76 -2.04 -27.27
CA LYS A 51 14.33 -2.37 -27.15
C LYS A 51 13.59 -1.45 -26.17
N ILE A 52 14.26 -1.02 -25.09
CA ILE A 52 13.69 -0.09 -24.10
C ILE A 52 13.61 1.34 -24.68
N SER A 53 14.61 1.80 -25.42
CA SER A 53 14.59 3.11 -26.10
C SER A 53 13.49 3.20 -27.18
N GLY A 54 13.19 2.12 -27.89
CA GLY A 54 12.11 2.08 -28.89
C GLY A 54 10.69 2.14 -28.29
N MET A 55 10.52 1.74 -27.03
CA MET A 55 9.24 1.82 -26.33
C MET A 55 8.96 3.22 -25.75
N TYR A 56 9.98 3.98 -25.38
CA TYR A 56 9.82 5.33 -24.79
C TYR A 56 9.86 6.46 -25.82
N GLY A 57 10.32 6.22 -27.06
CA GLY A 57 10.44 7.22 -28.11
C GLY A 57 9.15 7.62 -28.84
N ARG A 58 8.00 7.00 -28.54
CA ARG A 58 6.70 7.28 -29.21
C ARG A 58 5.67 8.04 -28.37
N ALA A 59 6.02 8.48 -27.18
CA ALA A 59 5.08 9.11 -26.25
C ALA A 59 5.12 10.64 -26.22
N MET A 60 5.77 11.31 -27.17
CA MET A 60 5.80 12.78 -27.21
C MET A 60 5.35 13.31 -28.56
N ASN A 61 4.07 13.22 -28.85
CA ASN A 61 3.30 14.12 -29.73
C ASN A 61 1.82 13.71 -29.70
N VAL A 62 1.12 14.06 -28.61
CA VAL A 62 -0.34 14.07 -28.59
C VAL A 62 -0.75 15.54 -28.59
N PRO A 63 -1.53 16.01 -29.58
CA PRO A 63 -2.08 17.35 -29.54
C PRO A 63 -3.04 17.43 -28.36
N VAL A 64 -2.86 18.46 -27.52
CA VAL A 64 -3.76 18.79 -26.41
C VAL A 64 -5.07 19.28 -27.04
N ASN A 65 -6.04 18.39 -27.17
CA ASN A 65 -7.41 18.76 -27.45
C ASN A 65 -8.12 18.94 -26.10
N SER A 66 -8.48 20.20 -25.82
CA SER A 66 -9.24 20.62 -24.66
C SER A 66 -10.69 20.22 -24.81
N GLU A 67 -11.08 19.01 -24.41
CA GLU A 67 -12.46 18.62 -24.12
C GLU A 67 -12.55 17.10 -23.83
N ASN A 68 -11.91 16.65 -22.77
CA ASN A 68 -12.32 15.43 -22.06
C ASN A 68 -11.60 15.37 -20.71
N THR A 69 -12.27 15.78 -19.63
CA THR A 69 -11.78 15.66 -18.26
C THR A 69 -11.92 14.23 -17.72
N SER A 70 -11.58 13.21 -18.52
CA SER A 70 -11.45 11.86 -18.01
C SER A 70 -10.10 11.73 -17.29
N LEU A 71 -10.12 11.24 -16.04
CA LEU A 71 -8.92 10.86 -15.33
C LEU A 71 -8.08 9.90 -16.19
N PRO A 72 -6.74 9.96 -16.11
CA PRO A 72 -5.91 9.00 -16.81
C PRO A 72 -6.25 7.57 -16.35
N PRO A 73 -6.17 6.56 -17.25
CA PRO A 73 -6.48 5.19 -16.89
C PRO A 73 -5.58 4.72 -15.74
N LEU A 74 -6.19 4.04 -14.76
CA LEU A 74 -5.48 3.45 -13.64
C LEU A 74 -4.49 2.39 -14.11
N ASP A 75 -3.34 2.32 -13.45
CA ASP A 75 -2.42 1.19 -13.63
C ASP A 75 -3.08 -0.14 -13.17
N PRO A 76 -2.56 -1.30 -13.59
CA PRO A 76 -3.19 -2.60 -13.29
C PRO A 76 -3.38 -2.88 -11.80
N ALA A 77 -2.48 -2.42 -10.93
CA ALA A 77 -2.58 -2.64 -9.49
C ALA A 77 -3.70 -1.78 -8.87
N ARG A 78 -3.76 -0.50 -9.23
CA ARG A 78 -4.85 0.39 -8.81
C ARG A 78 -6.19 -0.06 -9.38
N HIS A 79 -6.23 -0.57 -10.62
CA HIS A 79 -7.45 -1.12 -11.21
C HIS A 79 -7.97 -2.32 -10.40
N ALA A 80 -7.12 -3.29 -10.05
CA ALA A 80 -7.50 -4.43 -9.23
C ALA A 80 -7.99 -4.02 -7.83
N LEU A 81 -7.33 -3.04 -7.20
CA LEU A 81 -7.77 -2.49 -5.92
C LEU A 81 -9.14 -1.80 -6.05
N ARG A 82 -9.36 -1.01 -7.12
CA ARG A 82 -10.64 -0.36 -7.42
C ARG A 82 -11.78 -1.37 -7.51
N GLU A 83 -11.60 -2.44 -8.29
CA GLU A 83 -12.63 -3.48 -8.43
C GLU A 83 -12.97 -4.13 -7.08
N HIS A 84 -11.96 -4.43 -6.26
CA HIS A 84 -12.18 -4.97 -4.92
C HIS A 84 -12.94 -3.99 -4.02
N VAL A 85 -12.57 -2.70 -4.02
CA VAL A 85 -13.25 -1.64 -3.25
C VAL A 85 -14.71 -1.49 -3.71
N MET A 86 -14.97 -1.51 -5.03
CA MET A 86 -16.33 -1.40 -5.58
C MET A 86 -17.22 -2.56 -5.15
N VAL A 87 -16.68 -3.78 -5.10
CA VAL A 87 -17.45 -4.98 -4.73
C VAL A 87 -17.72 -5.05 -3.23
N HIS A 88 -16.72 -4.73 -2.40
CA HIS A 88 -16.78 -5.02 -0.97
C HIS A 88 -17.00 -3.79 -0.08
N ALA A 89 -16.52 -2.62 -0.46
CA ALA A 89 -16.49 -1.43 0.39
C ALA A 89 -17.55 -0.38 0.01
N VAL A 90 -17.98 -0.32 -1.26
CA VAL A 90 -18.99 0.63 -1.73
C VAL A 90 -20.39 0.06 -1.53
N LYS A 91 -21.26 0.82 -0.87
CA LYS A 91 -22.69 0.54 -0.75
C LYS A 91 -23.48 1.67 -1.42
N ARG A 92 -24.43 1.32 -2.28
CA ARG A 92 -25.36 2.27 -2.91
C ARG A 92 -26.67 2.28 -2.14
N GLY A 93 -27.27 3.46 -1.96
CA GLY A 93 -28.52 3.63 -1.22
C GLY A 93 -28.64 5.05 -0.65
N ASP A 94 -29.70 5.30 0.12
CA ASP A 94 -29.91 6.60 0.78
C ASP A 94 -29.23 6.61 2.15
N PHE A 95 -28.16 7.35 2.28
CA PHE A 95 -27.41 7.48 3.53
C PHE A 95 -27.49 8.91 4.07
N THR A 96 -27.47 9.03 5.39
CA THR A 96 -27.24 10.32 6.04
C THR A 96 -25.87 10.27 6.70
N LEU A 97 -24.94 11.11 6.22
CA LEU A 97 -23.57 11.19 6.74
C LEU A 97 -23.56 11.84 8.13
N LYS A 98 -22.44 11.69 8.86
CA LYS A 98 -22.25 12.33 10.19
C LYS A 98 -22.43 13.86 10.16
N SER A 99 -22.19 14.48 9.01
CA SER A 99 -22.42 15.91 8.78
C SER A 99 -23.90 16.27 8.61
N GLY A 100 -24.84 15.30 8.60
CA GLY A 100 -26.24 15.49 8.26
C GLY A 100 -26.53 15.53 6.75
N LYS A 101 -25.49 15.57 5.89
CA LYS A 101 -25.65 15.60 4.44
C LYS A 101 -26.17 14.25 3.91
N LYS A 102 -27.09 14.29 2.95
CA LYS A 102 -27.55 13.10 2.22
C LYS A 102 -26.50 12.66 1.21
N SER A 103 -26.35 11.35 1.05
CA SER A 103 -25.46 10.74 0.06
C SER A 103 -26.12 9.49 -0.53
N SER A 104 -25.96 9.30 -1.84
CA SER A 104 -26.44 8.11 -2.56
C SER A 104 -25.51 6.91 -2.42
N TRP A 105 -24.40 7.04 -1.69
CA TRP A 105 -23.42 5.98 -1.47
C TRP A 105 -22.72 6.13 -0.12
N PHE A 106 -22.24 5.00 0.38
CA PHE A 106 -21.44 4.90 1.60
C PHE A 106 -20.19 4.08 1.31
N LEU A 107 -19.06 4.48 1.88
CA LEU A 107 -17.78 3.82 1.72
C LEU A 107 -17.29 3.30 3.07
N ASP A 108 -17.04 1.99 3.13
CA ASP A 108 -16.42 1.30 4.28
C ASP A 108 -15.19 0.53 3.81
N THR A 109 -14.08 1.23 3.66
CA THR A 109 -12.81 0.65 3.18
C THR A 109 -12.20 -0.38 4.12
N LYS A 110 -12.68 -0.49 5.37
CA LYS A 110 -12.33 -1.60 6.27
C LYS A 110 -12.77 -2.95 5.70
N GLN A 111 -13.84 -2.98 4.89
CA GLN A 111 -14.26 -4.18 4.16
C GLN A 111 -13.22 -4.63 3.11
N THR A 112 -12.30 -3.76 2.71
CA THR A 112 -11.13 -4.11 1.88
C THR A 112 -9.90 -4.36 2.75
N ALA A 113 -9.55 -3.44 3.65
CA ALA A 113 -8.34 -3.53 4.47
C ALA A 113 -8.31 -4.75 5.40
N CYS A 114 -9.47 -5.20 5.89
CA CYS A 114 -9.58 -6.34 6.82
C CYS A 114 -9.79 -7.69 6.11
N ARG A 115 -9.80 -7.73 4.77
CA ARG A 115 -9.84 -8.99 3.99
C ARG A 115 -8.44 -9.40 3.55
N PRO A 116 -8.09 -10.70 3.59
CA PRO A 116 -6.75 -11.15 3.21
C PRO A 116 -6.40 -10.86 1.75
N ASP A 117 -7.36 -10.97 0.83
CA ASP A 117 -7.20 -10.62 -0.59
C ASP A 117 -7.12 -9.09 -0.77
N GLY A 118 -7.97 -8.33 -0.07
CA GLY A 118 -8.00 -6.88 -0.13
C GLY A 118 -6.71 -6.22 0.37
N ILE A 119 -6.17 -6.66 1.51
CA ILE A 119 -4.95 -6.07 2.06
C ILE A 119 -3.72 -6.34 1.20
N VAL A 120 -3.68 -7.47 0.48
CA VAL A 120 -2.63 -7.74 -0.50
C VAL A 120 -2.69 -6.74 -1.66
N LEU A 121 -3.89 -6.44 -2.19
CA LEU A 121 -4.07 -5.43 -3.24
C LEU A 121 -3.68 -4.03 -2.75
N VAL A 122 -4.11 -3.64 -1.54
CA VAL A 122 -3.71 -2.38 -0.89
C VAL A 122 -2.18 -2.30 -0.81
N THR A 123 -1.52 -3.37 -0.35
CA THR A 123 -0.05 -3.38 -0.24
C THR A 123 0.64 -3.31 -1.60
N ASN A 124 0.12 -3.97 -2.64
CA ASN A 124 0.68 -3.90 -3.99
C ASN A 124 0.71 -2.46 -4.52
N VAL A 125 -0.39 -1.73 -4.35
CA VAL A 125 -0.46 -0.32 -4.74
C VAL A 125 0.45 0.52 -3.87
N ALA A 126 0.41 0.36 -2.55
CA ALA A 126 1.21 1.13 -1.60
C ALA A 126 2.71 1.04 -1.89
N LEU A 127 3.23 -0.17 -2.06
CA LEU A 127 4.66 -0.40 -2.30
C LEU A 127 5.16 0.13 -3.65
N SER A 128 4.27 0.42 -4.61
CA SER A 128 4.68 0.99 -5.90
C SER A 128 5.16 2.44 -5.80
N PHE A 129 4.79 3.16 -4.73
CA PHE A 129 5.15 4.57 -4.55
C PHE A 129 5.72 4.91 -3.16
N PHE A 130 5.86 3.94 -2.26
CA PHE A 130 6.45 4.21 -0.94
C PHE A 130 7.91 4.66 -1.07
N PRO A 131 8.32 5.69 -0.31
CA PRO A 131 9.72 6.09 -0.24
C PRO A 131 10.60 4.96 0.30
N ALA A 132 11.74 4.72 -0.35
CA ALA A 132 12.66 3.65 0.05
C ALA A 132 13.25 3.86 1.47
N GLU A 133 13.32 5.10 1.91
CA GLU A 133 13.78 5.49 3.25
C GLU A 133 12.73 5.31 4.35
N ALA A 134 11.48 4.98 4.01
CA ALA A 134 10.44 4.79 5.01
C ALA A 134 10.74 3.60 5.93
N THR A 135 10.69 3.82 7.24
CA THR A 135 11.01 2.82 8.27
C THR A 135 9.81 2.42 9.12
N ALA A 136 8.73 3.24 9.11
CA ALA A 136 7.52 2.95 9.87
C ALA A 136 6.26 3.46 9.15
N ILE A 137 5.13 2.80 9.41
CA ILE A 137 3.80 3.17 8.92
C ILE A 137 2.79 3.12 10.06
N GLY A 138 1.90 4.12 10.12
CA GLY A 138 0.85 4.17 11.14
C GLY A 138 -0.11 5.33 10.92
N GLY A 139 -1.01 5.54 11.87
CA GLY A 139 -1.97 6.62 11.82
C GLY A 139 -2.94 6.59 12.99
N LEU A 140 -4.00 7.39 12.92
CA LEU A 140 -4.97 7.51 14.02
C LEU A 140 -5.85 6.25 14.11
N THR A 141 -5.92 5.68 15.32
CA THR A 141 -6.79 4.51 15.59
C THR A 141 -8.26 4.91 15.40
N MET A 142 -9.13 4.07 14.85
CA MET A 142 -9.02 2.68 14.43
C MET A 142 -8.91 2.55 12.89
N GLY A 143 -9.07 3.63 12.12
CA GLY A 143 -9.11 3.57 10.66
C GLY A 143 -7.77 3.18 10.05
N ALA A 144 -6.69 3.75 10.57
CA ALA A 144 -5.34 3.46 10.12
C ALA A 144 -4.85 2.04 10.48
N ASP A 145 -5.31 1.47 11.59
CA ASP A 145 -4.73 0.25 12.17
C ASP A 145 -4.70 -0.94 11.20
N PRO A 146 -5.84 -1.35 10.57
CA PRO A 146 -5.83 -2.48 9.65
C PRO A 146 -4.98 -2.23 8.41
N VAL A 147 -4.89 -0.97 7.96
CA VAL A 147 -4.07 -0.58 6.81
C VAL A 147 -2.59 -0.68 7.15
N ALA A 148 -2.16 -0.04 8.24
CA ALA A 148 -0.77 0.02 8.65
C ALA A 148 -0.22 -1.38 9.00
N TYR A 149 -0.94 -2.13 9.84
CA TYR A 149 -0.52 -3.46 10.26
C TYR A 149 -0.54 -4.45 9.10
N GLY A 150 -1.56 -4.37 8.24
CA GLY A 150 -1.69 -5.22 7.08
C GLY A 150 -0.58 -4.97 6.06
N ILE A 151 -0.31 -3.71 5.71
CA ILE A 151 0.79 -3.36 4.79
C ILE A 151 2.13 -3.83 5.37
N ALA A 152 2.42 -3.55 6.65
CA ALA A 152 3.67 -3.97 7.29
C ALA A 152 3.84 -5.50 7.27
N ALA A 153 2.78 -6.26 7.58
CA ALA A 153 2.82 -7.72 7.57
C ALA A 153 3.05 -8.29 6.15
N VAL A 154 2.35 -7.77 5.14
CA VAL A 154 2.54 -8.22 3.74
C VAL A 154 3.90 -7.79 3.20
N ALA A 155 4.38 -6.57 3.52
CA ALA A 155 5.70 -6.07 3.15
C ALA A 155 6.83 -6.97 3.71
N ALA A 156 6.68 -7.45 4.95
CA ALA A 156 7.64 -8.36 5.57
C ALA A 156 7.80 -9.68 4.80
N THR A 157 6.73 -10.21 4.17
CA THR A 157 6.82 -11.39 3.31
C THR A 157 7.66 -11.17 2.04
N ARG A 158 7.97 -9.91 1.72
CA ARG A 158 8.78 -9.47 0.57
C ARG A 158 10.15 -8.92 1.01
N ALA A 159 10.57 -9.25 2.22
CA ALA A 159 11.81 -8.76 2.83
C ALA A 159 11.91 -7.22 2.97
N ILE A 160 10.76 -6.52 2.99
CA ILE A 160 10.70 -5.08 3.25
C ILE A 160 10.46 -4.88 4.74
N ASN A 161 11.42 -4.25 5.43
CA ASN A 161 11.33 -3.99 6.86
C ASN A 161 10.62 -2.65 7.12
N LEU A 162 9.31 -2.72 7.34
CA LEU A 162 8.47 -1.57 7.65
C LEU A 162 7.74 -1.85 8.98
N ARG A 163 8.11 -1.11 10.03
CA ARG A 163 7.47 -1.24 11.35
C ARG A 163 6.10 -0.58 11.35
N SER A 164 5.20 -1.00 12.23
CA SER A 164 3.88 -0.41 12.33
C SER A 164 3.57 0.11 13.73
N PHE A 165 2.71 1.12 13.79
CA PHE A 165 2.27 1.76 15.03
C PHE A 165 0.86 2.32 14.89
N SER A 166 0.21 2.64 16.03
CA SER A 166 -1.04 3.40 16.12
C SER A 166 -0.85 4.70 16.85
N VAL A 167 -1.60 5.72 16.47
CA VAL A 167 -1.78 6.95 17.23
C VAL A 167 -3.13 6.88 17.94
N ARG A 168 -3.14 6.90 19.28
CA ARG A 168 -4.37 6.92 20.09
C ARG A 168 -5.04 8.27 19.99
N LYS A 169 -6.38 8.29 20.03
CA LYS A 169 -7.16 9.55 20.12
C LYS A 169 -6.92 10.29 21.42
N GLU A 170 -6.74 9.54 22.51
CA GLU A 170 -6.51 10.09 23.83
C GLU A 170 -5.15 9.64 24.39
N VAL A 171 -4.60 10.46 25.28
CA VAL A 171 -3.38 10.12 26.00
C VAL A 171 -3.69 9.02 27.02
N LYS A 172 -2.85 7.99 27.07
CA LYS A 172 -2.96 6.96 28.09
C LYS A 172 -2.15 7.33 29.31
N ASP A 173 -2.80 7.32 30.48
CA ASP A 173 -2.19 7.73 31.76
C ASP A 173 -1.48 6.60 32.50
N HIS A 174 -1.74 5.32 32.12
CA HIS A 174 -1.26 4.14 32.82
C HIS A 174 -0.46 3.23 31.87
N GLY A 175 0.59 2.61 32.39
CA GLY A 175 1.50 1.71 31.66
C GLY A 175 2.41 2.51 30.72
N VAL A 176 2.47 2.13 29.41
CA VAL A 176 3.15 2.93 28.39
C VAL A 176 2.32 4.18 28.14
N THR A 177 2.78 5.31 28.67
CA THR A 177 2.12 6.64 28.57
C THR A 177 2.25 7.23 27.17
N GLY A 178 1.37 8.19 26.85
CA GLY A 178 1.38 8.93 25.57
C GLY A 178 0.43 8.38 24.51
N ARG A 179 0.51 8.99 23.32
CA ARG A 179 -0.40 8.70 22.21
C ARG A 179 0.09 7.62 21.26
N ILE A 180 1.38 7.33 21.23
CA ILE A 180 1.97 6.33 20.33
C ILE A 180 1.87 4.93 20.96
N ALA A 181 1.43 3.96 20.17
CA ALA A 181 1.42 2.53 20.51
C ALA A 181 2.00 1.73 19.36
N GLY A 182 2.94 0.81 19.63
CA GLY A 182 3.59 0.00 18.62
C GLY A 182 5.08 0.26 18.51
N ALA A 183 5.66 0.10 17.32
CA ALA A 183 7.10 0.00 17.13
C ALA A 183 7.76 1.27 16.57
N LEU A 184 7.11 2.44 16.67
CA LEU A 184 7.69 3.73 16.24
C LEU A 184 8.89 4.09 17.11
N GLN A 185 9.93 4.65 16.50
CA GLN A 185 11.14 5.11 17.18
C GLN A 185 11.42 6.58 16.81
N PRO A 186 12.03 7.36 17.73
CA PRO A 186 12.53 8.69 17.38
C PRO A 186 13.50 8.61 16.20
N GLY A 187 13.40 9.57 15.28
CA GLY A 187 14.19 9.62 14.04
C GLY A 187 13.67 8.76 12.88
N ASP A 188 12.59 8.00 13.08
CA ASP A 188 11.98 7.24 11.98
C ASP A 188 11.49 8.15 10.84
N LYS A 189 11.57 7.61 9.61
CA LYS A 189 10.91 8.14 8.42
C LYS A 189 9.55 7.46 8.29
N VAL A 190 8.48 8.22 8.46
CA VAL A 190 7.14 7.69 8.71
C VAL A 190 6.20 7.91 7.54
N ILE A 191 5.44 6.88 7.22
CA ILE A 191 4.25 6.98 6.37
C ILE A 191 3.03 7.08 7.27
N ILE A 192 2.26 8.16 7.15
CA ILE A 192 0.94 8.28 7.78
C ILE A 192 -0.11 7.71 6.85
N THR A 193 -0.98 6.84 7.37
CA THR A 193 -2.06 6.22 6.60
C THR A 193 -3.41 6.33 7.29
N GLU A 194 -4.47 6.15 6.48
CA GLU A 194 -5.85 6.04 6.92
C GLU A 194 -6.60 5.12 5.93
N ASP A 195 -7.74 4.57 6.33
CA ASP A 195 -8.58 3.78 5.42
C ASP A 195 -9.32 4.68 4.41
N THR A 196 -9.94 5.76 4.87
CA THR A 196 -10.68 6.71 4.04
C THR A 196 -10.53 8.12 4.60
N VAL A 197 -10.31 9.08 3.72
CA VAL A 197 -10.26 10.48 4.11
C VAL A 197 -11.36 11.31 3.42
N THR A 198 -11.92 12.28 4.17
CA THR A 198 -12.83 13.29 3.63
C THR A 198 -12.30 14.70 3.88
N ARG A 199 -11.87 15.03 5.11
CA ARG A 199 -11.40 16.36 5.49
C ARG A 199 -9.91 16.40 5.87
N GLY A 200 -9.31 15.26 6.17
CA GLY A 200 -7.90 15.18 6.57
C GLY A 200 -7.63 15.37 8.06
N THR A 201 -8.59 15.83 8.87
CA THR A 201 -8.35 16.17 10.29
C THR A 201 -7.66 15.06 11.07
N SER A 202 -8.10 13.81 10.94
CA SER A 202 -7.49 12.65 11.62
C SER A 202 -6.08 12.34 11.14
N LEU A 203 -5.80 12.55 9.85
CA LEU A 203 -4.46 12.37 9.30
C LEU A 203 -3.47 13.39 9.88
N PHE A 204 -3.87 14.66 9.93
CA PHE A 204 -2.99 15.71 10.45
C PHE A 204 -2.84 15.65 11.97
N GLU A 205 -3.85 15.18 12.69
CA GLU A 205 -3.72 14.85 14.12
C GLU A 205 -2.66 13.77 14.36
N ALA A 206 -2.58 12.76 13.47
CA ALA A 206 -1.53 11.75 13.53
C ALA A 206 -0.16 12.32 13.14
N VAL A 207 -0.08 13.21 12.14
CA VAL A 207 1.16 13.92 11.76
C VAL A 207 1.73 14.67 12.95
N ASP A 208 0.91 15.45 13.66
CA ASP A 208 1.34 16.23 14.82
C ASP A 208 1.84 15.33 15.96
N ALA A 209 1.13 14.22 16.22
CA ALA A 209 1.55 13.26 17.25
C ALA A 209 2.90 12.59 16.92
N VAL A 210 3.13 12.26 15.65
CA VAL A 210 4.38 11.64 15.17
C VAL A 210 5.53 12.64 15.21
N ARG A 211 5.31 13.87 14.76
CA ARG A 211 6.31 14.95 14.84
C ARG A 211 6.66 15.27 16.31
N GLY A 212 5.64 15.34 17.19
CA GLY A 212 5.84 15.53 18.63
C GLY A 212 6.58 14.37 19.31
N PHE A 213 6.53 13.16 18.75
CA PHE A 213 7.30 12.00 19.21
C PHE A 213 8.77 12.04 18.76
N GLY A 214 9.14 12.91 17.82
CA GLY A 214 10.50 13.04 17.30
C GLY A 214 10.76 12.21 16.05
N ALA A 215 9.74 11.85 15.28
CA ALA A 215 9.86 11.18 13.99
C ALA A 215 9.46 12.12 12.84
N GLU A 216 9.93 11.84 11.62
CA GLU A 216 9.69 12.64 10.43
C GLU A 216 8.63 12.00 9.54
N VAL A 217 7.60 12.76 9.16
CA VAL A 217 6.58 12.28 8.22
C VAL A 217 7.04 12.57 6.79
N VAL A 218 7.27 11.52 5.99
CA VAL A 218 7.76 11.61 4.61
C VAL A 218 6.67 11.39 3.56
N LEU A 219 5.55 10.77 3.96
CA LEU A 219 4.42 10.48 3.07
C LEU A 219 3.12 10.40 3.87
N ILE A 220 2.05 10.93 3.29
CA ILE A 220 0.67 10.64 3.69
C ILE A 220 -0.01 9.85 2.58
N THR A 221 -0.67 8.74 2.93
CA THR A 221 -1.43 7.90 1.98
C THR A 221 -2.74 7.42 2.59
N VAL A 222 -3.71 7.11 1.73
CA VAL A 222 -5.01 6.56 2.13
C VAL A 222 -5.48 5.55 1.08
N ILE A 223 -6.33 4.59 1.46
CA ILE A 223 -6.90 3.68 0.45
C ILE A 223 -7.79 4.48 -0.49
N VAL A 224 -8.69 5.34 0.03
CA VAL A 224 -9.55 6.18 -0.80
C VAL A 224 -9.62 7.61 -0.25
N ASP A 225 -9.23 8.59 -1.07
CA ASP A 225 -9.57 9.99 -0.82
C ASP A 225 -10.98 10.30 -1.38
N ARG A 226 -11.90 10.47 -0.46
CA ARG A 226 -13.29 10.82 -0.78
C ARG A 226 -13.52 12.33 -0.87
N GLY A 227 -12.70 13.13 -0.20
CA GLY A 227 -12.95 14.56 0.00
C GLY A 227 -12.22 15.50 -0.93
N GLY A 228 -11.04 15.09 -1.42
CA GLY A 228 -10.18 15.90 -2.29
C GLY A 228 -9.49 17.08 -1.59
N THR A 229 -9.58 17.20 -0.25
CA THR A 229 -9.01 18.35 0.49
C THR A 229 -7.62 18.09 1.05
N CYS A 230 -7.23 16.82 1.19
CA CYS A 230 -5.95 16.42 1.81
C CYS A 230 -4.73 16.88 1.03
N ALA A 231 -4.80 16.92 -0.29
CA ALA A 231 -3.66 17.34 -1.12
C ALA A 231 -3.19 18.76 -0.79
N ALA A 232 -4.13 19.71 -0.63
CA ALA A 232 -3.81 21.10 -0.26
C ALA A 232 -3.21 21.18 1.13
N MET A 233 -3.80 20.48 2.12
CA MET A 233 -3.30 20.45 3.50
C MET A 233 -1.89 19.82 3.58
N ALA A 234 -1.62 18.77 2.83
CA ALA A 234 -0.32 18.12 2.79
C ALA A 234 0.74 19.03 2.15
N ALA A 235 0.39 19.72 1.07
CA ALA A 235 1.27 20.71 0.44
C ALA A 235 1.63 21.85 1.40
N GLU A 236 0.65 22.38 2.15
CA GLU A 236 0.88 23.39 3.18
C GLU A 236 1.80 22.90 4.30
N ALA A 237 1.66 21.61 4.69
CA ALA A 237 2.52 20.98 5.70
C ALA A 237 3.89 20.55 5.17
N GLY A 238 4.17 20.71 3.86
CA GLY A 238 5.40 20.27 3.20
C GLY A 238 5.56 18.76 3.14
N ILE A 239 4.46 17.98 3.10
CA ILE A 239 4.45 16.53 3.10
C ILE A 239 3.92 16.03 1.75
N ARG A 240 4.59 15.03 1.17
CA ARG A 240 4.08 14.33 -0.01
C ARG A 240 2.76 13.62 0.32
N TYR A 241 1.76 13.79 -0.54
CA TYR A 241 0.47 13.11 -0.46
C TYR A 241 0.23 12.25 -1.70
N GLU A 242 -0.08 10.98 -1.50
CA GLU A 242 -0.34 10.02 -2.59
C GLU A 242 -1.47 9.08 -2.17
N PRO A 243 -2.74 9.36 -2.52
CA PRO A 243 -3.83 8.43 -2.29
C PRO A 243 -3.73 7.23 -3.25
N MET A 244 -4.16 6.06 -2.81
CA MET A 244 -4.19 4.86 -3.67
C MET A 244 -5.30 4.97 -4.70
N LEU A 245 -6.48 5.47 -4.28
CA LEU A 245 -7.64 5.77 -5.11
C LEU A 245 -8.26 7.09 -4.67
N VAL A 246 -9.00 7.73 -5.57
CA VAL A 246 -9.81 8.91 -5.29
C VAL A 246 -11.29 8.63 -5.61
N ALA A 247 -12.23 9.42 -5.07
CA ALA A 247 -13.66 9.23 -5.32
C ALA A 247 -14.02 9.16 -6.82
N PRO A 248 -13.42 9.99 -7.70
CA PRO A 248 -13.64 9.88 -9.16
C PRO A 248 -13.23 8.54 -9.77
N ASP A 249 -12.20 7.84 -9.24
CA ASP A 249 -11.82 6.50 -9.70
C ASP A 249 -12.96 5.48 -9.47
N LEU A 250 -13.78 5.71 -8.46
CA LEU A 250 -14.95 4.89 -8.10
C LEU A 250 -16.24 5.34 -8.82
N GLY A 251 -16.16 6.38 -9.65
CA GLY A 251 -17.32 6.96 -10.36
C GLY A 251 -18.19 7.88 -9.52
N PHE A 252 -17.61 8.51 -8.47
CA PHE A 252 -18.28 9.47 -7.61
C PHE A 252 -17.54 10.80 -7.59
N GLU A 253 -18.25 11.89 -7.34
CA GLU A 253 -17.63 13.20 -7.16
C GLU A 253 -17.00 13.34 -5.76
N PHE A 254 -15.98 14.20 -5.65
CA PHE A 254 -15.41 14.54 -4.36
C PHE A 254 -16.47 15.16 -3.42
N GLY A 255 -16.51 14.69 -2.19
CA GLY A 255 -17.41 15.20 -1.15
C GLY A 255 -18.89 14.82 -1.30
N SER A 256 -19.22 13.92 -2.28
CA SER A 256 -20.56 13.41 -2.50
C SER A 256 -20.99 12.34 -1.48
#